data_d22e6f7487073cc59d1c751cf3caed51
#
_entry.id   d22e6f7487073cc59d1c751cf3caed51
#
_cell.length_a   1.000
_cell.length_b   1.000
_cell.length_c   1.000
_cell.angle_alpha   90.00
_cell.angle_beta   90.00
_cell.angle_gamma   90.00
#
_symmetry.space_group_name_H-M   'P 1'
#
loop_
_entity.id
_entity.type
_entity.pdbx_description
1 polymer ?
#
loop_
_entity_poly.entity_id
_entity_poly.type
_entity_poly.pdbx_seq_one_letter_code
_entity_poly.pdbx_strand_id
1 'polypeptide(L)'
;KELNDNAKALLGGDLEIDYNRNQGNIDLVNKVKEFATISQMIEFSTMLSTTDRTKNKSLFTRIKTVDEKYPLYGEVVYEPRGAYERMQKEPNTILINESLAKTLNIKINEKVKVQDQNFTVIGIIKSVPDVSGFVAFGDWALAGKQTLDILKLNGIGSFLNYEYKVKFNSNDDPEKIEKRIENIFKDDQKVKLRYPENSASGLKRIINNFSQFLSL
;
A
#
# COMPACT_ATOMS: atom_id res chain seq x y z
N LYS A 1 -4.65 13.92 -20.81
CA LYS A 1 -4.42 12.45 -20.66
C LYS A 1 -3.31 12.18 -19.64
N GLU A 2 -2.11 12.78 -19.79
CA GLU A 2 -0.98 12.60 -18.89
C GLU A 2 -1.26 12.98 -17.43
N LEU A 3 -1.96 14.09 -17.18
CA LEU A 3 -2.29 14.54 -15.83
C LEU A 3 -3.23 13.57 -15.10
N ASN A 4 -4.15 12.95 -15.82
CA ASN A 4 -5.07 11.97 -15.26
C ASN A 4 -4.36 10.64 -14.96
N ASP A 5 -3.44 10.24 -15.83
CA ASP A 5 -2.63 9.03 -15.65
C ASP A 5 -1.67 9.19 -14.46
N ASN A 6 -1.12 10.39 -14.26
CA ASN A 6 -0.29 10.70 -13.09
C ASN A 6 -1.08 10.65 -11.78
N ALA A 7 -2.29 11.21 -11.75
CA ALA A 7 -3.14 11.20 -10.56
C ALA A 7 -3.54 9.77 -10.15
N LYS A 8 -3.83 8.90 -11.12
CA LYS A 8 -4.10 7.49 -10.87
C LYS A 8 -2.87 6.74 -10.37
N ALA A 9 -1.70 7.03 -10.91
CA ALA A 9 -0.45 6.44 -10.43
C ALA A 9 -0.16 6.86 -8.99
N LEU A 10 -0.39 8.13 -8.63
CA LEU A 10 -0.19 8.65 -7.28
C LEU A 10 -1.14 8.02 -6.25
N LEU A 11 -2.37 7.74 -6.61
CA LEU A 11 -3.29 6.99 -5.76
C LEU A 11 -2.98 5.49 -5.77
N GLY A 12 -2.46 4.99 -6.89
CA GLY A 12 -2.27 3.57 -7.14
C GLY A 12 -3.50 2.86 -7.70
N GLY A 13 -4.53 3.61 -8.11
CA GLY A 13 -5.77 3.08 -8.64
C GLY A 13 -6.71 4.14 -9.19
N ASP A 14 -7.79 3.70 -9.81
CA ASP A 14 -8.93 4.54 -10.19
C ASP A 14 -9.76 4.93 -8.96
N LEU A 15 -9.69 4.13 -7.91
CA LEU A 15 -10.32 4.30 -6.61
C LEU A 15 -9.55 3.47 -5.58
N GLU A 16 -9.58 3.89 -4.33
CA GLU A 16 -9.00 3.15 -3.21
C GLU A 16 -10.04 2.97 -2.11
N ILE A 17 -10.09 1.75 -1.57
CA ILE A 17 -10.96 1.37 -0.45
C ILE A 17 -10.06 1.17 0.76
N ASP A 18 -10.23 2.01 1.79
CA ASP A 18 -9.38 2.01 2.98
C ASP A 18 -10.12 1.58 4.23
N TYR A 19 -9.47 0.73 5.02
CA TYR A 19 -9.87 0.40 6.37
C TYR A 19 -8.71 0.61 7.33
N ASN A 20 -8.89 1.51 8.26
CA ASN A 20 -7.88 1.83 9.27
C ASN A 20 -8.05 0.92 10.49
N ARG A 21 -7.00 0.18 10.84
CA ARG A 21 -6.98 -0.76 11.99
C ARG A 21 -8.08 -1.83 11.94
N ASN A 22 -8.52 -2.17 10.75
CA ASN A 22 -9.61 -3.09 10.52
C ASN A 22 -9.45 -3.76 9.17
N GLN A 23 -9.70 -5.06 9.10
CA GLN A 23 -9.67 -5.82 7.86
C GLN A 23 -10.78 -5.38 6.88
N GLY A 24 -11.84 -4.77 7.42
CA GLY A 24 -12.98 -4.34 6.65
C GLY A 24 -13.96 -5.46 6.33
N ASN A 25 -14.93 -5.13 5.52
CA ASN A 25 -15.95 -6.07 5.07
C ASN A 25 -15.49 -6.75 3.77
N ILE A 26 -14.94 -7.96 3.93
CA ILE A 26 -14.41 -8.75 2.81
C ILE A 26 -15.51 -9.08 1.78
N ASP A 27 -16.74 -9.30 2.22
CA ASP A 27 -17.85 -9.61 1.30
C ASP A 27 -18.14 -8.43 0.37
N LEU A 28 -18.09 -7.20 0.87
CA LEU A 28 -18.25 -6.00 0.05
C LEU A 28 -17.08 -5.81 -0.91
N VAL A 29 -15.85 -6.04 -0.47
CA VAL A 29 -14.66 -6.00 -1.33
C VAL A 29 -14.77 -7.05 -2.44
N ASN A 30 -15.23 -8.26 -2.12
CA ASN A 30 -15.42 -9.32 -3.11
C ASN A 30 -16.49 -8.97 -4.15
N LYS A 31 -17.53 -8.21 -3.78
CA LYS A 31 -18.49 -7.69 -4.78
C LYS A 31 -17.82 -6.77 -5.80
N VAL A 32 -16.88 -5.94 -5.37
CA VAL A 32 -16.11 -5.08 -6.30
C VAL A 32 -15.22 -5.91 -7.23
N LYS A 33 -14.66 -7.02 -6.75
CA LYS A 33 -13.84 -7.92 -7.58
C LYS A 33 -14.61 -8.55 -8.75
N GLU A 34 -15.93 -8.60 -8.69
CA GLU A 34 -16.76 -9.13 -9.78
C GLU A 34 -16.68 -8.27 -11.05
N PHE A 35 -16.38 -6.98 -10.94
CA PHE A 35 -16.37 -6.05 -12.07
C PHE A 35 -15.13 -5.15 -12.15
N ALA A 36 -14.18 -5.27 -11.24
CA ALA A 36 -12.94 -4.50 -11.24
C ALA A 36 -11.78 -5.34 -10.71
N THR A 37 -10.56 -4.91 -11.03
CA THR A 37 -9.34 -5.52 -10.50
C THR A 37 -8.97 -4.86 -9.18
N ILE A 38 -8.66 -5.68 -8.17
CA ILE A 38 -8.22 -5.19 -6.85
C ILE A 38 -6.84 -5.73 -6.53
N SER A 39 -5.98 -4.82 -6.06
CA SER A 39 -4.70 -5.14 -5.41
C SER A 39 -4.81 -4.77 -3.93
N GLN A 40 -4.56 -5.74 -3.06
CA GLN A 40 -4.57 -5.55 -1.61
C GLN A 40 -3.19 -5.16 -1.10
N MET A 41 -3.15 -4.10 -0.33
CA MET A 41 -1.96 -3.65 0.39
C MET A 41 -2.28 -3.59 1.88
N ILE A 42 -1.39 -4.11 2.71
CA ILE A 42 -1.55 -4.06 4.16
C ILE A 42 -0.32 -3.40 4.76
N GLU A 43 -0.55 -2.39 5.59
CA GLU A 43 0.50 -1.60 6.21
C GLU A 43 0.48 -1.76 7.72
N PHE A 44 1.66 -1.91 8.29
CA PHE A 44 1.87 -1.93 9.73
C PHE A 44 3.24 -1.36 10.08
N SER A 45 3.44 -1.03 11.34
CA SER A 45 4.74 -0.58 11.85
C SER A 45 5.24 -1.53 12.91
N THR A 46 6.53 -1.83 12.87
CA THR A 46 7.20 -2.72 13.83
C THR A 46 8.68 -2.38 13.98
N MET A 47 9.31 -2.96 14.98
CA MET A 47 10.75 -2.81 15.16
C MET A 47 11.52 -3.63 14.12
N LEU A 48 12.42 -2.96 13.44
CA LEU A 48 13.37 -3.54 12.50
C LEU A 48 14.77 -3.34 13.10
N SER A 49 15.52 -4.41 13.28
CA SER A 49 16.81 -4.38 13.94
C SER A 49 17.90 -5.01 13.09
N THR A 50 19.11 -4.50 13.22
CA THR A 50 20.28 -5.16 12.61
C THR A 50 20.58 -6.47 13.35
N THR A 51 20.96 -7.51 12.62
CA THR A 51 21.41 -8.79 13.20
C THR A 51 22.89 -8.76 13.54
N ASP A 52 23.65 -7.88 12.93
CA ASP A 52 25.07 -7.64 13.23
C ASP A 52 25.21 -6.88 14.53
N ARG A 53 25.79 -7.55 15.54
CA ARG A 53 25.98 -6.99 16.88
C ARG A 53 26.90 -5.75 16.90
N THR A 54 27.76 -5.60 15.90
CA THR A 54 28.63 -4.42 15.80
C THR A 54 27.86 -3.17 15.38
N LYS A 55 26.74 -3.32 14.68
CA LYS A 55 25.87 -2.21 14.25
C LYS A 55 24.88 -1.80 15.34
N ASN A 56 24.27 -2.76 15.99
CA ASN A 56 23.33 -2.60 17.12
C ASN A 56 22.32 -1.47 16.94
N LYS A 57 21.63 -1.46 15.79
CA LYS A 57 20.63 -0.45 15.46
C LYS A 57 19.24 -1.07 15.40
N SER A 58 18.27 -0.34 15.92
CA SER A 58 16.85 -0.68 15.86
C SER A 58 16.05 0.55 15.49
N LEU A 59 15.04 0.37 14.65
CA LEU A 59 14.18 1.46 14.19
C LEU A 59 12.74 0.98 14.08
N PHE A 60 11.82 1.78 14.60
CA PHE A 60 10.40 1.54 14.37
C PHE A 60 10.07 1.90 12.93
N THR A 61 9.77 0.88 12.13
CA THR A 61 9.73 0.97 10.69
C THR A 61 8.35 0.62 10.17
N ARG A 62 7.90 1.37 9.18
CA ARG A 62 6.70 1.09 8.42
C ARG A 62 6.97 0.03 7.37
N ILE A 63 6.16 -1.02 7.35
CA ILE A 63 6.23 -2.09 6.37
C ILE A 63 4.90 -2.15 5.61
N LYS A 64 4.98 -2.16 4.27
CA LYS A 64 3.87 -2.41 3.39
C LYS A 64 4.01 -3.82 2.81
N THR A 65 2.97 -4.62 2.98
CA THR A 65 2.86 -5.89 2.27
C THR A 65 2.02 -5.70 1.04
N VAL A 66 2.45 -6.29 -0.06
CA VAL A 66 1.80 -6.16 -1.36
C VAL A 66 1.49 -7.54 -1.94
N ASP A 67 0.40 -7.62 -2.69
CA ASP A 67 0.05 -8.81 -3.44
C ASP A 67 0.72 -8.85 -4.82
N GLU A 68 0.46 -9.90 -5.58
CA GLU A 68 1.03 -10.11 -6.90
C GLU A 68 0.55 -9.14 -7.98
N LYS A 69 -0.52 -8.39 -7.72
CA LYS A 69 -1.08 -7.42 -8.67
C LYS A 69 -0.53 -6.00 -8.51
N TYR A 70 0.17 -5.77 -7.40
CA TYR A 70 0.80 -4.46 -7.16
C TYR A 70 2.05 -4.27 -8.05
N PRO A 71 2.29 -3.10 -8.62
CA PRO A 71 1.38 -1.96 -8.68
C PRO A 71 0.36 -2.06 -9.83
N LEU A 72 -0.85 -1.53 -9.64
CA LEU A 72 -1.85 -1.48 -10.72
C LEU A 72 -1.52 -0.41 -11.76
N TYR A 73 -0.86 0.67 -11.35
CA TYR A 73 -0.39 1.76 -12.19
C TYR A 73 1.05 2.11 -11.84
N GLY A 74 1.82 2.48 -12.86
CA GLY A 74 3.22 2.85 -12.68
C GLY A 74 4.13 1.66 -12.43
N GLU A 75 5.31 1.93 -11.91
CA GLU A 75 6.36 0.93 -11.69
C GLU A 75 7.04 1.11 -10.34
N VAL A 76 7.47 -0.01 -9.76
CA VAL A 76 8.41 -0.01 -8.64
C VAL A 76 9.82 0.01 -9.23
N VAL A 77 10.60 1.01 -8.86
CA VAL A 77 12.02 1.12 -9.28
C VAL A 77 12.88 0.61 -8.13
N TYR A 78 13.68 -0.40 -8.41
CA TYR A 78 14.46 -1.11 -7.41
C TYR A 78 15.72 -1.73 -8.03
N GLU A 79 16.63 -2.18 -7.19
CA GLU A 79 17.82 -2.94 -7.54
C GLU A 79 18.08 -4.05 -6.51
N PRO A 80 18.70 -5.19 -6.87
CA PRO A 80 19.04 -5.62 -8.22
C PRO A 80 17.82 -6.11 -9.00
N ARG A 81 17.98 -6.29 -10.29
CA ARG A 81 16.94 -6.83 -11.17
C ARG A 81 16.40 -8.17 -10.64
N GLY A 82 15.08 -8.34 -10.68
CA GLY A 82 14.41 -9.54 -10.21
C GLY A 82 14.15 -9.61 -8.70
N ALA A 83 14.66 -8.67 -7.91
CA ALA A 83 14.48 -8.68 -6.45
C ALA A 83 13.02 -8.52 -6.03
N TYR A 84 12.25 -7.70 -6.75
CA TYR A 84 10.83 -7.50 -6.44
C TYR A 84 10.01 -8.77 -6.64
N GLU A 85 10.21 -9.47 -7.73
CA GLU A 85 9.54 -10.74 -8.04
C GLU A 85 9.92 -11.83 -7.04
N ARG A 86 11.18 -11.87 -6.62
CA ARG A 86 11.65 -12.77 -5.57
C ARG A 86 10.98 -12.49 -4.23
N MET A 87 10.87 -11.23 -3.85
CA MET A 87 10.20 -10.81 -2.61
C MET A 87 8.74 -11.30 -2.56
N GLN A 88 8.05 -11.27 -3.68
CA GLN A 88 6.67 -11.73 -3.76
C GLN A 88 6.52 -13.25 -3.59
N LYS A 89 7.55 -14.03 -3.91
CA LYS A 89 7.51 -15.50 -3.92
C LYS A 89 8.26 -16.16 -2.75
N GLU A 90 9.39 -15.56 -2.36
CA GLU A 90 10.28 -16.13 -1.35
C GLU A 90 9.89 -15.62 0.04
N PRO A 91 9.66 -16.53 1.01
CA PRO A 91 9.39 -16.11 2.38
C PRO A 91 10.62 -15.48 3.03
N ASN A 92 10.41 -14.68 4.07
CA ASN A 92 11.47 -14.04 4.84
C ASN A 92 12.44 -13.19 3.99
N THR A 93 11.89 -12.55 2.95
CA THR A 93 12.61 -11.58 2.12
C THR A 93 11.94 -10.22 2.21
N ILE A 94 12.73 -9.15 2.07
CA ILE A 94 12.26 -7.78 2.22
C ILE A 94 13.07 -6.86 1.30
N LEU A 95 12.40 -5.85 0.75
CA LEU A 95 13.03 -4.71 0.09
C LEU A 95 12.92 -3.50 1.02
N ILE A 96 13.99 -2.76 1.18
CA ILE A 96 14.02 -1.53 1.99
C ILE A 96 14.31 -0.33 1.11
N ASN A 97 13.83 0.85 1.48
CA ASN A 97 14.15 2.06 0.73
C ASN A 97 15.58 2.53 1.04
N GLU A 98 16.09 3.45 0.21
CA GLU A 98 17.46 3.95 0.34
C GLU A 98 17.72 4.61 1.69
N SER A 99 16.75 5.36 2.20
CA SER A 99 16.85 6.02 3.50
C SER A 99 17.04 5.00 4.63
N LEU A 100 16.23 3.94 4.64
CA LEU A 100 16.34 2.88 5.65
C LEU A 100 17.67 2.13 5.54
N ALA A 101 18.12 1.84 4.33
CA ALA A 101 19.42 1.21 4.10
C ALA A 101 20.58 2.03 4.68
N LYS A 102 20.54 3.34 4.51
CA LYS A 102 21.54 4.26 5.10
C LYS A 102 21.43 4.33 6.61
N THR A 103 20.22 4.50 7.14
CA THR A 103 19.98 4.62 8.59
C THR A 103 20.47 3.38 9.34
N LEU A 104 20.20 2.19 8.83
CA LEU A 104 20.64 0.93 9.44
C LEU A 104 22.02 0.48 8.99
N ASN A 105 22.62 1.15 8.02
CA ASN A 105 23.88 0.74 7.39
C ASN A 105 23.84 -0.71 6.88
N ILE A 106 22.79 -1.04 6.14
CA ILE A 106 22.55 -2.38 5.62
C ILE A 106 22.74 -2.41 4.12
N LYS A 107 23.38 -3.48 3.64
CA LYS A 107 23.59 -3.79 2.23
C LYS A 107 22.70 -4.95 1.79
N ILE A 108 22.52 -5.07 0.48
CA ILE A 108 21.83 -6.20 -0.14
C ILE A 108 22.48 -7.52 0.30
N ASN A 109 21.63 -8.50 0.59
CA ASN A 109 21.94 -9.84 1.13
C ASN A 109 22.28 -9.88 2.62
N GLU A 110 22.31 -8.76 3.30
CA GLU A 110 22.39 -8.76 4.77
C GLU A 110 21.01 -9.07 5.38
N LYS A 111 21.03 -9.59 6.60
CA LYS A 111 19.83 -9.92 7.35
C LYS A 111 19.41 -8.79 8.26
N VAL A 112 18.10 -8.64 8.42
CA VAL A 112 17.47 -7.82 9.43
C VAL A 112 16.51 -8.66 10.27
N LYS A 113 16.31 -8.26 11.51
CA LYS A 113 15.33 -8.85 12.38
C LYS A 113 14.06 -8.01 12.35
N VAL A 114 12.97 -8.58 11.88
CA VAL A 114 11.63 -7.97 11.88
C VAL A 114 10.86 -8.62 13.01
N GLN A 115 10.55 -7.86 14.07
CA GLN A 115 10.14 -8.42 15.36
C GLN A 115 11.19 -9.45 15.86
N ASP A 116 10.84 -10.70 15.93
CA ASP A 116 11.71 -11.82 16.33
C ASP A 116 12.12 -12.74 15.16
N GLN A 117 11.76 -12.38 13.93
CA GLN A 117 12.02 -13.18 12.73
C GLN A 117 13.12 -12.58 11.87
N ASN A 118 14.01 -13.42 11.38
CA ASN A 118 15.05 -13.00 10.43
C ASN A 118 14.51 -12.90 9.01
N PHE A 119 14.82 -11.77 8.37
CA PHE A 119 14.53 -11.48 6.97
C PHE A 119 15.83 -11.15 6.23
N THR A 120 15.92 -11.53 4.97
CA THR A 120 17.03 -11.13 4.11
C THR A 120 16.62 -9.91 3.31
N VAL A 121 17.44 -8.85 3.35
CA VAL A 121 17.28 -7.69 2.49
C VAL A 121 17.79 -8.06 1.10
N ILE A 122 16.87 -8.32 0.17
CA ILE A 122 17.25 -8.77 -1.18
C ILE A 122 17.26 -7.66 -2.22
N GLY A 123 16.85 -6.45 -1.84
CA GLY A 123 16.85 -5.32 -2.76
C GLY A 123 16.62 -3.99 -2.06
N ILE A 124 16.97 -2.93 -2.79
CA ILE A 124 16.80 -1.54 -2.40
C ILE A 124 15.77 -0.89 -3.32
N ILE A 125 14.78 -0.22 -2.74
CA ILE A 125 13.75 0.49 -3.47
C ILE A 125 14.22 1.93 -3.72
N LYS A 126 14.15 2.36 -4.97
CA LYS A 126 14.44 3.72 -5.40
C LYS A 126 13.18 4.58 -5.42
N SER A 127 12.09 4.04 -5.93
CA SER A 127 10.79 4.71 -5.95
C SER A 127 9.63 3.73 -6.12
N VAL A 128 8.45 4.17 -5.71
CA VAL A 128 7.17 3.50 -5.95
C VAL A 128 6.21 4.48 -6.60
N PRO A 129 5.21 4.03 -7.37
CA PRO A 129 4.30 4.93 -8.08
C PRO A 129 3.35 5.67 -7.15
N ASP A 130 2.83 5.02 -6.14
CA ASP A 130 1.85 5.52 -5.19
C ASP A 130 2.53 6.24 -4.00
N VAL A 131 3.10 7.39 -4.30
CA VAL A 131 3.75 8.24 -3.29
C VAL A 131 2.78 9.16 -2.54
N SER A 132 1.48 8.97 -2.70
CA SER A 132 0.49 9.73 -1.94
C SER A 132 0.59 9.40 -0.45
N GLY A 133 0.84 10.44 0.35
CA GLY A 133 0.98 10.33 1.79
C GLY A 133 2.39 10.02 2.25
N PHE A 134 2.50 9.28 3.32
CA PHE A 134 3.71 9.12 4.12
C PHE A 134 4.88 8.40 3.44
N VAL A 135 4.64 7.66 2.36
CA VAL A 135 5.67 6.84 1.68
C VAL A 135 6.74 7.69 1.00
N ALA A 136 6.41 8.95 0.67
CA ALA A 136 7.38 9.86 0.05
C ALA A 136 8.51 10.27 1.01
N PHE A 137 8.30 10.11 2.32
CA PHE A 137 9.24 10.60 3.34
C PHE A 137 9.48 9.55 4.41
N GLY A 138 10.73 9.39 4.81
CA GLY A 138 11.12 8.53 5.91
C GLY A 138 11.56 7.13 5.48
N ASP A 139 11.69 6.28 6.48
CA ASP A 139 12.22 4.92 6.35
C ASP A 139 11.07 3.92 6.27
N TRP A 140 11.09 3.08 5.24
CA TRP A 140 10.04 2.10 5.02
C TRP A 140 10.53 0.91 4.20
N ALA A 141 9.72 -0.16 4.21
CA ALA A 141 10.04 -1.41 3.53
C ALA A 141 8.82 -1.98 2.81
N LEU A 142 9.09 -2.81 1.79
CA LEU A 142 8.10 -3.65 1.11
C LEU A 142 8.38 -5.12 1.41
N ALA A 143 7.30 -5.88 1.60
CA ALA A 143 7.36 -7.32 1.77
C ALA A 143 6.20 -7.99 1.01
N GLY A 144 6.28 -9.28 0.79
CA GLY A 144 5.19 -10.06 0.20
C GLY A 144 4.05 -10.30 1.18
N LYS A 145 2.88 -10.65 0.66
CA LYS A 145 1.67 -10.90 1.48
C LYS A 145 1.84 -11.99 2.54
N GLN A 146 2.70 -12.97 2.30
CA GLN A 146 2.99 -14.05 3.24
C GLN A 146 3.66 -13.57 4.54
N THR A 147 4.19 -12.36 4.56
CA THR A 147 4.87 -11.78 5.72
C THR A 147 3.94 -11.66 6.94
N LEU A 148 2.64 -11.41 6.72
CA LEU A 148 1.67 -11.32 7.82
C LEU A 148 1.54 -12.65 8.58
N ASP A 149 1.55 -13.77 7.87
CA ASP A 149 1.50 -15.10 8.49
C ASP A 149 2.80 -15.42 9.22
N ILE A 150 3.94 -15.09 8.61
CA ILE A 150 5.27 -15.29 9.21
C ILE A 150 5.39 -14.53 10.52
N LEU A 151 4.91 -13.28 10.56
CA LEU A 151 4.94 -12.43 11.75
C LEU A 151 3.76 -12.66 12.70
N LYS A 152 2.82 -13.56 12.34
CA LYS A 152 1.62 -13.87 13.14
C LYS A 152 0.74 -12.65 13.40
N LEU A 153 0.59 -11.79 12.40
CA LEU A 153 -0.16 -10.53 12.50
C LEU A 153 -1.63 -10.65 12.08
N ASN A 154 -2.07 -11.79 11.58
CA ASN A 154 -3.47 -12.01 11.15
C ASN A 154 -4.45 -12.19 12.33
N GLY A 155 -4.00 -12.01 13.56
CA GLY A 155 -4.83 -12.16 14.76
C GLY A 155 -5.64 -10.92 15.13
N ILE A 156 -6.61 -11.13 16.03
CA ILE A 156 -7.40 -10.05 16.61
C ILE A 156 -6.46 -9.11 17.42
N GLY A 157 -6.63 -7.80 17.22
CA GLY A 157 -5.85 -6.78 17.93
C GLY A 157 -4.59 -6.30 17.20
N SER A 158 -4.31 -6.80 16.02
CA SER A 158 -3.23 -6.27 15.19
C SER A 158 -3.60 -4.90 14.61
N PHE A 159 -2.66 -3.95 14.67
CA PHE A 159 -2.85 -2.61 14.13
C PHE A 159 -2.49 -2.58 12.64
N LEU A 160 -3.31 -3.22 11.83
CA LEU A 160 -3.12 -3.30 10.39
C LEU A 160 -4.04 -2.32 9.66
N ASN A 161 -3.48 -1.57 8.72
CA ASN A 161 -4.24 -0.74 7.79
C ASN A 161 -4.36 -1.47 6.46
N TYR A 162 -5.59 -1.61 5.98
CA TYR A 162 -5.91 -2.31 4.73
C TYR A 162 -6.24 -1.30 3.66
N GLU A 163 -5.54 -1.37 2.55
CA GLU A 163 -5.78 -0.57 1.36
C GLU A 163 -6.10 -1.51 0.19
N TYR A 164 -7.25 -1.31 -0.42
CA TYR A 164 -7.66 -2.03 -1.62
C TYR A 164 -7.61 -1.06 -2.79
N LYS A 165 -6.57 -1.17 -3.62
CA LYS A 165 -6.45 -0.38 -4.85
C LYS A 165 -7.34 -0.99 -5.92
N VAL A 166 -8.13 -0.19 -6.60
CA VAL A 166 -9.11 -0.63 -7.59
C VAL A 166 -8.77 -0.10 -8.96
N LYS A 167 -8.70 -0.97 -9.95
CA LYS A 167 -8.55 -0.62 -11.36
C LYS A 167 -9.81 -1.00 -12.13
N PHE A 168 -10.44 -0.02 -12.77
CA PHE A 168 -11.62 -0.23 -13.60
C PHE A 168 -11.23 -0.87 -14.92
N ASN A 169 -12.17 -1.60 -15.54
CA ASN A 169 -11.99 -2.08 -16.91
C ASN A 169 -12.01 -0.90 -17.88
N SER A 170 -11.19 -0.97 -18.93
CA SER A 170 -10.99 0.13 -19.88
C SER A 170 -12.25 0.57 -20.64
N ASN A 171 -13.22 -0.33 -20.77
CA ASN A 171 -14.48 -0.07 -21.51
C ASN A 171 -15.62 0.44 -20.63
N ASP A 172 -15.40 0.51 -19.31
CA ASP A 172 -16.42 0.94 -18.36
C ASP A 172 -16.42 2.47 -18.22
N ASP A 173 -17.62 3.04 -18.02
CA ASP A 173 -17.76 4.43 -17.65
C ASP A 173 -17.29 4.62 -16.18
N PRO A 174 -16.22 5.38 -15.92
CA PRO A 174 -15.68 5.55 -14.58
C PRO A 174 -16.70 6.06 -13.56
N GLU A 175 -17.55 7.01 -13.94
CA GLU A 175 -18.57 7.56 -13.02
C GLU A 175 -19.60 6.52 -12.60
N LYS A 176 -20.00 5.65 -13.51
CA LYS A 176 -20.95 4.56 -13.21
C LYS A 176 -20.34 3.54 -12.25
N ILE A 177 -19.07 3.18 -12.47
CA ILE A 177 -18.36 2.25 -11.59
C ILE A 177 -18.14 2.85 -10.21
N GLU A 178 -17.76 4.12 -10.12
CA GLU A 178 -17.63 4.82 -8.85
C GLU A 178 -18.93 4.82 -8.05
N LYS A 179 -20.06 5.14 -8.68
CA LYS A 179 -21.39 5.10 -8.07
C LYS A 179 -21.79 3.70 -7.61
N ARG A 180 -21.47 2.69 -8.40
CA ARG A 180 -21.71 1.30 -8.04
C ARG A 180 -20.94 0.91 -6.79
N ILE A 181 -19.67 1.27 -6.70
CA ILE A 181 -18.84 1.03 -5.52
C ILE A 181 -19.37 1.80 -4.31
N GLU A 182 -19.69 3.07 -4.46
CA GLU A 182 -20.28 3.88 -3.39
C GLU A 182 -21.58 3.25 -2.84
N ASN A 183 -22.44 2.73 -3.73
CA ASN A 183 -23.67 2.04 -3.32
C ASN A 183 -23.38 0.73 -2.57
N ILE A 184 -22.37 -0.03 -2.98
CA ILE A 184 -21.95 -1.26 -2.27
C ILE A 184 -21.54 -0.94 -0.83
N PHE A 185 -20.83 0.16 -0.60
CA PHE A 185 -20.29 0.53 0.72
C PHE A 185 -21.15 1.53 1.49
N LYS A 186 -22.34 1.88 1.01
CA LYS A 186 -23.16 2.96 1.57
C LYS A 186 -23.49 2.80 3.07
N ASP A 187 -23.63 1.58 3.56
CA ASP A 187 -23.97 1.27 4.94
C ASP A 187 -22.75 0.91 5.80
N ASP A 188 -21.58 0.86 5.22
CA ASP A 188 -20.32 0.61 5.94
C ASP A 188 -19.76 1.92 6.49
N GLN A 189 -19.81 2.08 7.80
CA GLN A 189 -19.34 3.30 8.49
C GLN A 189 -17.83 3.34 8.70
N LYS A 190 -17.13 2.22 8.50
CA LYS A 190 -15.67 2.10 8.73
C LYS A 190 -14.85 2.33 7.48
N VAL A 191 -15.44 2.18 6.32
CA VAL A 191 -14.75 2.33 5.03
C VAL A 191 -14.48 3.80 4.74
N LYS A 192 -13.32 4.06 4.12
CA LYS A 192 -13.03 5.34 3.48
C LYS A 192 -12.74 5.07 2.01
N LEU A 193 -13.50 5.71 1.13
CA LEU A 193 -13.25 5.69 -0.31
C LEU A 193 -12.41 6.91 -0.70
N ARG A 194 -11.32 6.66 -1.43
CA ARG A 194 -10.44 7.71 -1.94
C ARG A 194 -10.42 7.68 -3.46
N TYR A 195 -10.29 8.86 -4.04
CA TYR A 195 -10.31 9.07 -5.48
C TYR A 195 -9.04 9.78 -5.94
N PRO A 196 -8.59 9.57 -7.19
CA PRO A 196 -7.54 10.38 -7.76
C PRO A 196 -7.92 11.87 -7.71
N GLU A 197 -6.98 12.75 -7.43
CA GLU A 197 -7.23 14.19 -7.26
C GLU A 197 -7.94 14.83 -8.45
N ASN A 198 -7.65 14.37 -9.67
CA ASN A 198 -8.21 14.90 -10.92
C ASN A 198 -9.45 14.13 -11.41
N SER A 199 -10.01 13.23 -10.62
CA SER A 199 -11.25 12.55 -10.97
C SER A 199 -12.45 13.50 -10.84
N ALA A 200 -13.50 13.28 -11.63
CA ALA A 200 -14.74 14.06 -11.53
C ALA A 200 -15.34 13.98 -10.12
N SER A 201 -15.31 12.81 -9.49
CA SER A 201 -15.80 12.61 -8.13
C SER A 201 -14.91 13.26 -7.08
N GLY A 202 -13.60 13.27 -7.28
CA GLY A 202 -12.65 13.99 -6.42
C GLY A 202 -12.89 15.49 -6.44
N LEU A 203 -13.08 16.08 -7.62
CA LEU A 203 -13.38 17.49 -7.79
C LEU A 203 -14.75 17.87 -7.20
N LYS A 204 -15.77 17.07 -7.38
CA LYS A 204 -17.09 17.29 -6.77
C LYS A 204 -17.02 17.30 -5.24
N ARG A 205 -16.23 16.41 -4.63
CA ARG A 205 -16.04 16.39 -3.18
C ARG A 205 -15.34 17.65 -2.67
N ILE A 206 -14.33 18.10 -3.37
CA ILE A 206 -13.63 19.36 -3.03
C ILE A 206 -14.62 20.52 -3.08
N ILE A 207 -15.41 20.63 -4.16
CA ILE A 207 -16.41 21.70 -4.32
C ILE A 207 -17.47 21.62 -3.22
N ASN A 208 -18.00 20.44 -2.92
CA ASN A 208 -19.00 20.24 -1.88
C ASN A 208 -18.48 20.61 -0.48
N ASN A 209 -17.23 20.25 -0.16
CA ASN A 209 -16.60 20.63 1.10
C ASN A 209 -16.43 22.13 1.22
N PHE A 210 -16.02 22.81 0.14
CA PHE A 210 -15.92 24.27 0.10
C PHE A 210 -17.29 24.93 0.27
N SER A 211 -18.34 24.39 -0.38
CA SER A 211 -19.68 24.94 -0.28
C SER A 211 -20.26 24.81 1.13
N GLN A 212 -19.98 23.72 1.82
CA GLN A 212 -20.37 23.53 3.23
C GLN A 212 -19.63 24.50 4.16
N PHE A 213 -18.34 24.75 3.89
CA PHE A 213 -17.56 25.69 4.68
C PHE A 213 -18.00 27.14 4.51
N LEU A 214 -18.46 27.51 3.31
CA LEU A 214 -18.97 28.86 3.00
C LEU A 214 -20.43 29.06 3.46
N SER A 215 -21.12 28.02 3.87
CA SER A 215 -22.51 28.07 4.36
C SER A 215 -22.60 28.18 5.88
N LEU A 216 -21.47 28.24 6.58
CA LEU A 216 -21.32 28.47 8.02
C LEU A 216 -20.95 29.94 8.28
#